data_5dd9f72edf9e98cdaede1bd79ab7be0b
#
_entry.id   5dd9f72edf9e98cdaede1bd79ab7be0b
#
_cell.length_a   1.000
_cell.length_b   1.000
_cell.length_c   1.000
_cell.angle_alpha   90.00
_cell.angle_beta   90.00
_cell.angle_gamma   90.00
#
_symmetry.space_group_name_H-M   'P 1'
#
loop_
_entity.id
_entity.type
_entity.pdbx_description
1 polymer ?
#
loop_
_entity_poly.entity_id
_entity_poly.type
_entity_poly.pdbx_seq_one_letter_code
_entity_poly.pdbx_strand_id
1 'polypeptide(L)'
;MKRASLADFFIERPIFAWVLAIAVMLGGLLGITTLPIAQYPEIAPTTVRISATYPGASAETVENSVTKVIEQGMTGLENLDYMSASSTSTGQASIQLTFASGVDADIAQVQVQNKLQLVESQLPDAVISQGVTVTKSTTSILMVGALVSRDGSISSADLGDYFRSTFQDALKRVEGVGDVNVFGSGYAMRIWLDPDKLAKYQLMPSDVSSAISVQNRQVSAGQLGGLPSNTGQQLAVTVTAQSQLQTPDQFRNIILKTATDGSIVRLSDVARVEIGSESYNTVSRFDGLPAAGFGINLAT
;
A
#
# COMPACT_ATOMS: atom_id res chain seq x y z
N MET A 1 -0.66 -15.26 76.57
CA MET A 1 -0.04 -14.46 75.54
C MET A 1 -1.15 -13.96 74.59
N LYS A 2 -1.48 -12.65 74.70
CA LYS A 2 -2.43 -12.05 73.74
C LYS A 2 -1.78 -12.05 72.36
N ARG A 3 -2.41 -12.68 71.37
CA ARG A 3 -1.96 -12.56 69.97
C ARG A 3 -2.16 -11.09 69.56
N ALA A 4 -1.08 -10.38 69.35
CA ALA A 4 -1.12 -9.03 68.82
C ALA A 4 -1.85 -9.07 67.47
N SER A 5 -3.00 -8.45 67.38
CA SER A 5 -3.75 -8.34 66.16
C SER A 5 -3.17 -7.22 65.33
N LEU A 6 -3.21 -7.36 63.97
CA LEU A 6 -2.79 -6.27 63.10
C LEU A 6 -3.53 -4.96 63.41
N ALA A 7 -4.75 -5.05 63.88
CA ALA A 7 -5.55 -3.88 64.28
C ALA A 7 -4.92 -3.17 65.51
N ASP A 8 -4.41 -3.90 66.52
CA ASP A 8 -3.77 -3.31 67.69
C ASP A 8 -2.55 -2.51 67.32
N PHE A 9 -1.75 -2.97 66.34
CA PHE A 9 -0.57 -2.27 65.85
C PHE A 9 -0.92 -0.89 65.24
N PHE A 10 -2.01 -0.79 64.43
CA PHE A 10 -2.44 0.47 63.84
C PHE A 10 -3.14 1.40 64.84
N ILE A 11 -3.80 0.86 65.86
CA ILE A 11 -4.41 1.65 66.95
C ILE A 11 -3.31 2.33 67.81
N GLU A 12 -2.23 1.62 68.08
CA GLU A 12 -1.09 2.18 68.85
C GLU A 12 -0.24 3.17 68.04
N ARG A 13 -0.35 3.15 66.68
CA ARG A 13 0.47 3.99 65.79
C ARG A 13 -0.39 4.71 64.74
N PRO A 14 -1.23 5.65 65.11
CA PRO A 14 -2.18 6.29 64.22
C PRO A 14 -1.49 7.07 63.08
N ILE A 15 -0.36 7.68 63.30
CA ILE A 15 0.42 8.40 62.29
C ILE A 15 0.86 7.45 61.16
N PHE A 16 1.30 6.24 61.49
CA PHE A 16 1.72 5.24 60.51
C PHE A 16 0.53 4.77 59.66
N ALA A 17 -0.64 4.61 60.29
CA ALA A 17 -1.87 4.25 59.57
C ALA A 17 -2.27 5.33 58.56
N TRP A 18 -2.18 6.62 58.90
CA TRP A 18 -2.45 7.72 58.00
C TRP A 18 -1.46 7.79 56.82
N VAL A 19 -0.15 7.62 57.10
CA VAL A 19 0.88 7.63 56.04
C VAL A 19 0.62 6.49 55.04
N LEU A 20 0.33 5.30 55.56
CA LEU A 20 0.05 4.14 54.68
C LEU A 20 -1.24 4.37 53.84
N ALA A 21 -2.30 4.91 54.47
CA ALA A 21 -3.53 5.21 53.75
C ALA A 21 -3.32 6.23 52.63
N ILE A 22 -2.56 7.31 52.89
CA ILE A 22 -2.23 8.32 51.89
C ILE A 22 -1.34 7.72 50.79
N ALA A 23 -0.38 6.89 51.12
CA ALA A 23 0.48 6.23 50.14
C ALA A 23 -0.30 5.29 49.19
N VAL A 24 -1.22 4.52 49.75
CA VAL A 24 -2.12 3.65 48.95
C VAL A 24 -3.07 4.48 48.09
N MET A 25 -3.59 5.59 48.62
CA MET A 25 -4.48 6.49 47.86
C MET A 25 -3.73 7.15 46.68
N LEU A 26 -2.50 7.63 46.92
CA LEU A 26 -1.65 8.20 45.86
C LEU A 26 -1.25 7.15 44.84
N GLY A 27 -0.91 5.94 45.26
CA GLY A 27 -0.60 4.82 44.39
C GLY A 27 -1.81 4.42 43.52
N GLY A 28 -3.01 4.42 44.12
CA GLY A 28 -4.27 4.19 43.38
C GLY A 28 -4.58 5.28 42.36
N LEU A 29 -4.35 6.55 42.73
CA LEU A 29 -4.58 7.68 41.79
C LEU A 29 -3.60 7.62 40.62
N LEU A 30 -2.32 7.33 40.88
CA LEU A 30 -1.35 7.11 39.79
C LEU A 30 -1.69 5.88 38.95
N GLY A 31 -2.15 4.80 39.57
CA GLY A 31 -2.58 3.61 38.85
C GLY A 31 -3.77 3.89 37.88
N ILE A 32 -4.73 4.71 38.30
CA ILE A 32 -5.85 5.09 37.45
C ILE A 32 -5.41 5.86 36.21
N THR A 33 -4.42 6.75 36.33
CA THR A 33 -3.91 7.55 35.21
C THR A 33 -3.07 6.74 34.20
N THR A 34 -2.56 5.58 34.61
CA THR A 34 -1.76 4.69 33.75
C THR A 34 -2.56 3.54 33.17
N LEU A 35 -3.83 3.38 33.57
CA LEU A 35 -4.68 2.33 32.98
C LEU A 35 -5.02 2.69 31.52
N PRO A 36 -4.74 1.80 30.57
CA PRO A 36 -5.17 1.99 29.18
C PRO A 36 -6.69 1.97 29.14
N ILE A 37 -7.31 3.06 28.69
CA ILE A 37 -8.76 3.17 28.49
C ILE A 37 -9.06 2.69 27.07
N ALA A 38 -9.29 1.40 26.89
CA ALA A 38 -9.90 0.88 25.68
C ALA A 38 -11.41 0.84 25.86
N GLN A 39 -12.15 1.46 24.96
CA GLN A 39 -13.63 1.52 25.01
C GLN A 39 -14.26 0.14 24.80
N TYR A 40 -13.55 -0.76 24.12
CA TYR A 40 -13.89 -2.16 23.94
C TYR A 40 -12.64 -3.02 24.14
N PRO A 41 -12.74 -4.21 24.78
CA PRO A 41 -11.63 -5.15 24.80
C PRO A 41 -11.27 -5.54 23.35
N GLU A 42 -10.00 -5.65 23.04
CA GLU A 42 -9.52 -6.15 21.74
C GLU A 42 -9.85 -7.65 21.63
N ILE A 43 -11.09 -7.93 21.24
CA ILE A 43 -11.59 -9.31 21.01
C ILE A 43 -11.36 -9.69 19.54
N ALA A 44 -11.08 -8.70 18.68
CA ALA A 44 -10.85 -8.96 17.27
C ALA A 44 -9.54 -9.73 17.07
N PRO A 45 -9.57 -10.87 16.38
CA PRO A 45 -8.37 -11.61 16.08
C PRO A 45 -7.46 -10.78 15.19
N THR A 46 -6.15 -10.93 15.37
CA THR A 46 -5.15 -10.30 14.52
C THR A 46 -5.30 -10.79 13.08
N THR A 47 -5.39 -9.87 12.13
CA THR A 47 -5.49 -10.22 10.72
C THR A 47 -4.38 -9.56 9.90
N VAL A 48 -3.81 -10.33 8.98
CA VAL A 48 -2.82 -9.86 8.01
C VAL A 48 -3.38 -10.07 6.61
N ARG A 49 -3.28 -9.06 5.77
CA ARG A 49 -3.74 -9.11 4.37
C ARG A 49 -2.57 -9.09 3.41
N ILE A 50 -2.59 -10.02 2.47
CA ILE A 50 -1.70 -10.03 1.32
C ILE A 50 -2.51 -9.57 0.11
N SER A 51 -1.99 -8.60 -0.64
CA SER A 51 -2.62 -8.12 -1.87
C SER A 51 -1.62 -8.19 -3.01
N ALA A 52 -2.03 -8.76 -4.13
CA ALA A 52 -1.26 -8.88 -5.35
C ALA A 52 -2.12 -8.51 -6.55
N THR A 53 -1.49 -7.97 -7.61
CA THR A 53 -2.20 -7.59 -8.83
C THR A 53 -1.54 -8.27 -10.03
N TYR A 54 -2.34 -8.99 -10.82
CA TYR A 54 -1.94 -9.59 -12.09
C TYR A 54 -2.68 -8.89 -13.23
N PRO A 55 -2.11 -7.85 -13.84
CA PRO A 55 -2.80 -7.04 -14.84
C PRO A 55 -3.25 -7.87 -16.04
N GLY A 56 -4.51 -7.72 -16.43
CA GLY A 56 -5.08 -8.41 -17.61
C GLY A 56 -5.42 -9.90 -17.42
N ALA A 57 -5.19 -10.46 -16.25
CA ALA A 57 -5.52 -11.86 -15.97
C ALA A 57 -7.00 -12.01 -15.57
N SER A 58 -7.62 -13.13 -15.97
CA SER A 58 -8.95 -13.52 -15.49
C SER A 58 -8.90 -13.94 -14.02
N ALA A 59 -10.05 -13.94 -13.35
CA ALA A 59 -10.14 -14.41 -11.96
C ALA A 59 -9.60 -15.83 -11.76
N GLU A 60 -9.88 -16.74 -12.69
CA GLU A 60 -9.39 -18.12 -12.68
C GLU A 60 -7.86 -18.18 -12.85
N THR A 61 -7.31 -17.36 -13.75
CA THR A 61 -5.85 -17.26 -13.92
C THR A 61 -5.18 -16.71 -12.66
N VAL A 62 -5.75 -15.68 -12.05
CA VAL A 62 -5.25 -15.11 -10.78
C VAL A 62 -5.30 -16.16 -9.68
N GLU A 63 -6.41 -16.89 -9.56
CA GLU A 63 -6.56 -17.95 -8.56
C GLU A 63 -5.48 -19.02 -8.72
N ASN A 64 -5.30 -19.55 -9.93
CA ASN A 64 -4.39 -20.68 -10.17
C ASN A 64 -2.91 -20.28 -10.11
N SER A 65 -2.54 -19.08 -10.57
CA SER A 65 -1.14 -18.65 -10.71
C SER A 65 -0.63 -17.77 -9.58
N VAL A 66 -1.52 -17.16 -8.80
CA VAL A 66 -1.14 -16.23 -7.74
C VAL A 66 -1.70 -16.68 -6.40
N THR A 67 -3.02 -16.77 -6.29
CA THR A 67 -3.70 -17.02 -5.02
C THR A 67 -3.29 -18.36 -4.43
N LYS A 68 -3.41 -19.45 -5.18
CA LYS A 68 -3.04 -20.79 -4.71
C LYS A 68 -1.54 -20.93 -4.37
N VAL A 69 -0.67 -20.26 -5.11
CA VAL A 69 0.78 -20.28 -4.84
C VAL A 69 1.07 -19.61 -3.49
N ILE A 70 0.45 -18.45 -3.25
CA ILE A 70 0.61 -17.74 -1.98
C ILE A 70 -0.01 -18.54 -0.83
N GLU A 71 -1.24 -19.07 -0.99
CA GLU A 71 -1.91 -19.89 0.04
C GLU A 71 -1.07 -21.09 0.44
N GLN A 72 -0.50 -21.80 -0.52
CA GLN A 72 0.39 -22.94 -0.25
C GLN A 72 1.64 -22.51 0.52
N GLY A 73 2.20 -21.35 0.20
CA GLY A 73 3.34 -20.77 0.90
C GLY A 73 3.03 -20.38 2.35
N MET A 74 1.80 -20.01 2.64
CA MET A 74 1.36 -19.63 4.00
C MET A 74 1.09 -20.83 4.89
N THR A 75 1.11 -22.04 4.36
CA THR A 75 0.90 -23.26 5.16
C THR A 75 1.99 -23.39 6.24
N GLY A 76 1.55 -23.73 7.47
CA GLY A 76 2.47 -23.90 8.61
C GLY A 76 2.91 -22.58 9.26
N LEU A 77 2.16 -21.49 9.11
CA LEU A 77 2.28 -20.31 9.94
C LEU A 77 1.82 -20.64 11.38
N GLU A 78 2.58 -20.19 12.36
CA GLU A 78 2.25 -20.38 13.76
C GLU A 78 1.03 -19.54 14.16
N ASN A 79 0.14 -20.13 14.94
CA ASN A 79 -1.09 -19.49 15.44
C ASN A 79 -2.04 -18.98 14.33
N LEU A 80 -1.90 -19.46 13.10
CA LEU A 80 -2.88 -19.21 12.04
C LEU A 80 -4.15 -20.00 12.35
N ASP A 81 -5.28 -19.31 12.46
CA ASP A 81 -6.58 -19.91 12.73
C ASP A 81 -7.27 -20.32 11.41
N TYR A 82 -7.47 -19.36 10.52
CA TYR A 82 -7.98 -19.63 9.17
C TYR A 82 -7.48 -18.62 8.17
N MET A 83 -7.66 -18.96 6.90
CA MET A 83 -7.25 -18.16 5.75
C MET A 83 -8.44 -18.07 4.79
N SER A 84 -8.66 -16.88 4.23
CA SER A 84 -9.64 -16.65 3.19
C SER A 84 -9.01 -15.88 2.04
N ALA A 85 -9.36 -16.25 0.82
CA ALA A 85 -8.83 -15.60 -0.37
C ALA A 85 -9.93 -15.23 -1.36
N SER A 86 -9.68 -14.20 -2.13
CA SER A 86 -10.54 -13.77 -3.23
C SER A 86 -9.71 -13.37 -4.43
N SER A 87 -10.16 -13.80 -5.60
CA SER A 87 -9.58 -13.47 -6.91
C SER A 87 -10.63 -12.77 -7.76
N THR A 88 -10.28 -11.62 -8.33
CA THR A 88 -11.23 -10.82 -9.10
C THR A 88 -10.91 -10.86 -10.59
N SER A 89 -11.93 -10.60 -11.43
CA SER A 89 -11.77 -10.47 -12.88
C SER A 89 -10.96 -9.24 -13.32
N THR A 90 -10.67 -8.34 -12.37
CA THR A 90 -9.79 -7.18 -12.59
C THR A 90 -8.31 -7.51 -12.38
N GLY A 91 -7.98 -8.79 -12.11
CA GLY A 91 -6.61 -9.23 -11.91
C GLY A 91 -6.11 -9.08 -10.47
N GLN A 92 -6.98 -8.82 -9.49
CA GLN A 92 -6.57 -8.68 -8.09
C GLN A 92 -6.74 -9.98 -7.31
N ALA A 93 -5.70 -10.35 -6.54
CA ALA A 93 -5.73 -11.35 -5.49
C ALA A 93 -5.67 -10.68 -4.13
N SER A 94 -6.54 -11.09 -3.20
CA SER A 94 -6.52 -10.64 -1.80
C SER A 94 -6.65 -11.85 -0.90
N ILE A 95 -5.63 -12.10 -0.09
CA ILE A 95 -5.60 -13.20 0.87
C ILE A 95 -5.59 -12.61 2.28
N GLN A 96 -6.54 -12.98 3.10
CA GLN A 96 -6.64 -12.56 4.48
C GLN A 96 -6.31 -13.73 5.39
N LEU A 97 -5.34 -13.55 6.25
CA LEU A 97 -4.86 -14.48 7.24
C LEU A 97 -5.35 -14.03 8.61
N THR A 98 -6.10 -14.87 9.29
CA THR A 98 -6.63 -14.60 10.62
C THR A 98 -5.89 -15.47 11.63
N PHE A 99 -5.29 -14.82 12.62
CA PHE A 99 -4.50 -15.45 13.67
C PHE A 99 -5.32 -15.57 14.95
N ALA A 100 -4.93 -16.46 15.84
CA ALA A 100 -5.54 -16.61 17.13
C ALA A 100 -5.50 -15.28 17.93
N SER A 101 -6.49 -15.09 18.80
CA SER A 101 -6.56 -13.90 19.65
C SER A 101 -5.32 -13.77 20.55
N GLY A 102 -4.78 -12.55 20.67
CA GLY A 102 -3.59 -12.26 21.49
C GLY A 102 -2.26 -12.43 20.75
N VAL A 103 -2.27 -12.78 19.47
CA VAL A 103 -1.07 -12.77 18.63
C VAL A 103 -0.71 -11.33 18.28
N ASP A 104 0.55 -10.98 18.47
CA ASP A 104 1.09 -9.66 18.10
C ASP A 104 1.02 -9.48 16.56
N ALA A 105 0.41 -8.38 16.13
CA ALA A 105 0.19 -8.10 14.72
C ALA A 105 1.49 -7.84 13.94
N ASP A 106 2.51 -7.29 14.60
CA ASP A 106 3.81 -7.05 13.97
C ASP A 106 4.57 -8.35 13.75
N ILE A 107 4.54 -9.25 14.75
CA ILE A 107 5.13 -10.59 14.61
C ILE A 107 4.42 -11.38 13.53
N ALA A 108 3.09 -11.36 13.49
CA ALA A 108 2.30 -12.04 12.47
C ALA A 108 2.64 -11.51 11.06
N GLN A 109 2.74 -10.19 10.89
CA GLN A 109 3.11 -9.59 9.61
C GLN A 109 4.50 -10.02 9.17
N VAL A 110 5.50 -10.02 10.07
CA VAL A 110 6.87 -10.44 9.76
C VAL A 110 6.92 -11.92 9.36
N GLN A 111 6.19 -12.79 10.06
CA GLN A 111 6.10 -14.21 9.70
C GLN A 111 5.50 -14.41 8.31
N VAL A 112 4.40 -13.70 8.00
CA VAL A 112 3.75 -13.75 6.68
C VAL A 112 4.72 -13.24 5.59
N GLN A 113 5.42 -12.14 5.85
CA GLN A 113 6.38 -11.58 4.90
C GLN A 113 7.55 -12.51 4.63
N ASN A 114 8.10 -13.17 5.66
CA ASN A 114 9.15 -14.16 5.49
C ASN A 114 8.68 -15.36 4.67
N LYS A 115 7.46 -15.85 4.91
CA LYS A 115 6.87 -16.95 4.13
C LYS A 115 6.60 -16.53 2.69
N LEU A 116 6.13 -15.30 2.45
CA LEU A 116 5.88 -14.76 1.11
C LEU A 116 7.16 -14.73 0.28
N GLN A 117 8.28 -14.29 0.85
CA GLN A 117 9.58 -14.25 0.16
C GLN A 117 10.01 -15.62 -0.37
N LEU A 118 9.66 -16.72 0.30
CA LEU A 118 10.01 -18.07 -0.14
C LEU A 118 9.26 -18.50 -1.40
N VAL A 119 8.08 -17.95 -1.66
CA VAL A 119 7.24 -18.31 -2.81
C VAL A 119 7.18 -17.21 -3.87
N GLU A 120 7.75 -16.04 -3.62
CA GLU A 120 7.73 -14.91 -4.53
C GLU A 120 8.30 -15.26 -5.91
N SER A 121 9.37 -16.05 -5.95
CA SER A 121 9.99 -16.52 -7.21
C SER A 121 9.12 -17.47 -8.04
N GLN A 122 8.02 -17.97 -7.48
CA GLN A 122 7.07 -18.85 -8.16
C GLN A 122 5.90 -18.05 -8.76
N LEU A 123 5.80 -16.76 -8.43
CA LEU A 123 4.77 -15.87 -8.97
C LEU A 123 5.13 -15.40 -10.39
N PRO A 124 4.12 -15.09 -11.23
CA PRO A 124 4.37 -14.50 -12.55
C PRO A 124 5.16 -13.18 -12.46
N ASP A 125 6.08 -12.94 -13.40
CA ASP A 125 6.89 -11.72 -13.46
C ASP A 125 6.06 -10.43 -13.44
N ALA A 126 4.89 -10.45 -14.06
CA ALA A 126 3.97 -9.30 -14.05
C ALA A 126 3.45 -8.98 -12.64
N VAL A 127 3.26 -9.97 -11.78
CA VAL A 127 2.85 -9.79 -10.38
C VAL A 127 4.02 -9.28 -9.54
N ILE A 128 5.20 -9.86 -9.72
CA ILE A 128 6.42 -9.44 -9.02
C ILE A 128 6.75 -7.99 -9.36
N SER A 129 6.60 -7.59 -10.64
CA SER A 129 6.87 -6.22 -11.10
C SER A 129 5.88 -5.19 -10.53
N GLN A 130 4.64 -5.60 -10.23
CA GLN A 130 3.66 -4.74 -9.55
C GLN A 130 3.92 -4.65 -8.04
N GLY A 131 4.57 -5.66 -7.49
CA GLY A 131 4.80 -5.83 -6.07
C GLY A 131 3.63 -6.51 -5.35
N VAL A 132 3.99 -7.33 -4.37
CA VAL A 132 3.03 -7.96 -3.45
C VAL A 132 3.11 -7.25 -2.12
N THR A 133 1.98 -6.78 -1.62
CA THR A 133 1.92 -6.03 -0.37
C THR A 133 1.38 -6.88 0.77
N VAL A 134 2.02 -6.77 1.94
CA VAL A 134 1.57 -7.39 3.19
C VAL A 134 1.26 -6.29 4.18
N THR A 135 0.00 -6.21 4.58
CA THR A 135 -0.48 -5.17 5.50
C THR A 135 -1.18 -5.80 6.70
N LYS A 136 -0.97 -5.21 7.87
CA LYS A 136 -1.82 -5.50 9.02
C LYS A 136 -3.22 -4.99 8.70
N SER A 137 -4.21 -5.83 8.86
CA SER A 137 -5.60 -5.40 8.74
C SER A 137 -6.07 -4.93 10.12
N THR A 138 -5.78 -3.68 10.43
CA THR A 138 -6.42 -3.04 11.58
C THR A 138 -7.84 -2.70 11.18
N THR A 139 -8.80 -3.38 11.79
CA THR A 139 -10.23 -3.19 11.56
C THR A 139 -10.75 -1.87 12.16
N SER A 140 -9.93 -1.17 12.92
CA SER A 140 -10.33 0.05 13.62
C SER A 140 -10.13 1.27 12.72
N ILE A 141 -11.20 1.62 12.00
CA ILE A 141 -11.27 2.93 11.34
C ILE A 141 -11.54 3.96 12.43
N LEU A 142 -10.59 4.86 12.66
CA LEU A 142 -10.71 5.95 13.60
C LEU A 142 -11.66 7.03 13.09
N MET A 143 -11.52 7.39 11.81
CA MET A 143 -12.30 8.46 11.20
C MET A 143 -12.43 8.22 9.70
N VAL A 144 -13.60 8.55 9.17
CA VAL A 144 -13.85 8.66 7.72
C VAL A 144 -14.19 10.11 7.41
N GLY A 145 -13.58 10.63 6.37
CA GLY A 145 -13.82 12.00 5.90
C GLY A 145 -13.87 12.06 4.37
N ALA A 146 -14.23 13.22 3.85
CA ALA A 146 -14.22 13.47 2.43
C ALA A 146 -13.84 14.91 2.10
N LEU A 147 -13.04 15.11 1.05
CA LEU A 147 -12.86 16.37 0.36
C LEU A 147 -13.94 16.51 -0.71
N VAL A 148 -14.65 17.63 -0.70
CA VAL A 148 -15.77 17.86 -1.61
C VAL A 148 -15.58 19.18 -2.36
N SER A 149 -15.81 19.17 -3.67
CA SER A 149 -15.93 20.40 -4.46
C SER A 149 -17.32 21.00 -4.25
N ARG A 150 -17.43 22.19 -3.63
CA ARG A 150 -18.72 22.83 -3.34
C ARG A 150 -19.48 23.26 -4.59
N ASP A 151 -18.78 23.60 -5.64
CA ASP A 151 -19.32 24.05 -6.93
C ASP A 151 -19.32 22.92 -7.99
N GLY A 152 -18.80 21.74 -7.65
CA GLY A 152 -18.68 20.60 -8.57
C GLY A 152 -17.68 20.79 -9.71
N SER A 153 -16.85 21.85 -9.67
CA SER A 153 -15.88 22.18 -10.72
C SER A 153 -14.66 21.26 -10.72
N ILE A 154 -14.30 20.73 -9.54
CA ILE A 154 -13.12 19.89 -9.34
C ILE A 154 -13.54 18.42 -9.41
N SER A 155 -12.85 17.63 -10.22
CA SER A 155 -13.14 16.21 -10.35
C SER A 155 -12.73 15.41 -9.10
N SER A 156 -13.31 14.23 -8.90
CA SER A 156 -12.93 13.34 -7.80
C SER A 156 -11.47 12.87 -7.90
N ALA A 157 -10.91 12.79 -9.12
CA ALA A 157 -9.50 12.45 -9.33
C ALA A 157 -8.59 13.60 -8.87
N ASP A 158 -8.93 14.85 -9.21
CA ASP A 158 -8.19 16.04 -8.76
C ASP A 158 -8.20 16.15 -7.23
N LEU A 159 -9.37 15.94 -6.61
CA LEU A 159 -9.51 15.97 -5.16
C LEU A 159 -8.70 14.85 -4.49
N GLY A 160 -8.68 13.65 -5.08
CA GLY A 160 -7.90 12.52 -4.59
C GLY A 160 -6.39 12.77 -4.68
N ASP A 161 -5.93 13.30 -5.80
CA ASP A 161 -4.52 13.66 -6.00
C ASP A 161 -4.09 14.80 -5.07
N TYR A 162 -4.91 15.83 -4.93
CA TYR A 162 -4.66 16.92 -3.99
C TYR A 162 -4.59 16.43 -2.54
N PHE A 163 -5.47 15.51 -2.14
CA PHE A 163 -5.42 14.93 -0.81
C PHE A 163 -4.13 14.13 -0.59
N ARG A 164 -3.74 13.29 -1.55
CA ARG A 164 -2.51 12.49 -1.46
C ARG A 164 -1.27 13.35 -1.36
N SER A 165 -1.16 14.36 -2.22
CA SER A 165 0.03 15.22 -2.27
C SER A 165 0.15 16.18 -1.08
N THR A 166 -0.97 16.58 -0.48
CA THR A 166 -0.98 17.66 0.52
C THR A 166 -1.21 17.15 1.95
N PHE A 167 -2.15 16.21 2.14
CA PHE A 167 -2.63 15.83 3.46
C PHE A 167 -2.18 14.43 3.91
N GLN A 168 -2.06 13.47 3.00
CA GLN A 168 -1.84 12.07 3.36
C GLN A 168 -0.59 11.87 4.22
N ASP A 169 0.55 12.43 3.81
CA ASP A 169 1.80 12.30 4.54
C ASP A 169 1.81 13.07 5.87
N ALA A 170 1.13 14.20 5.92
CA ALA A 170 0.98 14.98 7.14
C ALA A 170 0.15 14.22 8.19
N LEU A 171 -0.94 13.59 7.74
CA LEU A 171 -1.82 12.78 8.60
C LEU A 171 -1.13 11.50 9.08
N LYS A 172 -0.35 10.82 8.23
CA LYS A 172 0.41 9.62 8.62
C LYS A 172 1.47 9.88 9.71
N ARG A 173 1.90 11.13 9.87
CA ARG A 173 2.88 11.53 10.91
C ARG A 173 2.25 11.87 12.27
N VAL A 174 0.93 11.89 12.36
CA VAL A 174 0.23 12.17 13.61
C VAL A 174 0.31 10.93 14.49
N GLU A 175 0.69 11.13 15.76
CA GLU A 175 0.76 10.05 16.75
C GLU A 175 -0.62 9.38 16.90
N GLY A 176 -0.65 8.05 16.88
CA GLY A 176 -1.89 7.27 16.94
C GLY A 176 -2.52 6.98 15.57
N VAL A 177 -2.01 7.55 14.48
CA VAL A 177 -2.44 7.21 13.12
C VAL A 177 -1.60 6.06 12.58
N GLY A 178 -2.24 4.95 12.23
CA GLY A 178 -1.58 3.78 11.63
C GLY A 178 -1.48 3.87 10.12
N ASP A 179 -2.57 4.18 9.44
CA ASP A 179 -2.59 4.36 7.99
C ASP A 179 -3.70 5.32 7.56
N VAL A 180 -3.53 5.91 6.38
CA VAL A 180 -4.51 6.80 5.75
C VAL A 180 -4.81 6.29 4.35
N ASN A 181 -6.00 5.72 4.19
CA ASN A 181 -6.50 5.19 2.94
C ASN A 181 -7.32 6.23 2.20
N VAL A 182 -7.01 6.49 0.94
CA VAL A 182 -7.75 7.43 0.09
C VAL A 182 -8.66 6.65 -0.84
N PHE A 183 -9.98 6.86 -0.71
CA PHE A 183 -11.00 6.31 -1.60
C PHE A 183 -11.19 7.26 -2.77
N GLY A 184 -10.35 7.14 -3.73
CA GLY A 184 -10.31 7.97 -4.93
C GLY A 184 -9.09 7.58 -5.72
N SER A 185 -9.14 7.85 -7.01
CA SER A 185 -8.05 7.49 -7.88
C SER A 185 -7.15 8.71 -8.11
N GLY A 186 -5.84 8.46 -8.19
CA GLY A 186 -4.89 9.45 -8.66
C GLY A 186 -4.89 9.56 -10.17
N TYR A 187 -3.93 10.31 -10.70
CA TYR A 187 -3.68 10.40 -12.13
C TYR A 187 -2.78 9.27 -12.63
N ALA A 188 -3.09 8.80 -13.83
CA ALA A 188 -2.25 7.88 -14.58
C ALA A 188 -2.21 8.27 -16.07
N MET A 189 -1.15 7.82 -16.75
CA MET A 189 -1.10 7.86 -18.21
C MET A 189 -2.02 6.77 -18.75
N ARG A 190 -3.12 7.15 -19.39
CA ARG A 190 -4.09 6.24 -20.00
C ARG A 190 -3.77 6.02 -21.46
N ILE A 191 -3.64 4.76 -21.83
CA ILE A 191 -3.36 4.34 -23.20
C ILE A 191 -4.52 3.44 -23.63
N TRP A 192 -5.40 3.99 -24.45
CA TRP A 192 -6.56 3.30 -25.00
C TRP A 192 -6.20 2.69 -26.34
N LEU A 193 -5.95 1.38 -26.34
CA LEU A 193 -5.60 0.64 -27.55
C LEU A 193 -6.80 0.48 -28.46
N ASP A 194 -6.60 0.66 -29.75
CA ASP A 194 -7.58 0.44 -30.80
C ASP A 194 -7.34 -0.95 -31.42
N PRO A 195 -8.24 -1.93 -31.23
CA PRO A 195 -8.03 -3.31 -31.68
C PRO A 195 -7.90 -3.42 -33.22
N ASP A 196 -8.65 -2.62 -33.97
CA ASP A 196 -8.64 -2.66 -35.45
C ASP A 196 -7.30 -2.15 -36.00
N LYS A 197 -6.77 -1.10 -35.37
CA LYS A 197 -5.46 -0.56 -35.72
C LYS A 197 -4.32 -1.51 -35.30
N LEU A 198 -4.41 -2.14 -34.13
CA LEU A 198 -3.46 -3.17 -33.73
C LEU A 198 -3.43 -4.32 -34.74
N ALA A 199 -4.60 -4.82 -35.13
CA ALA A 199 -4.71 -5.88 -36.13
C ALA A 199 -4.13 -5.45 -37.49
N LYS A 200 -4.40 -4.22 -37.93
CA LYS A 200 -3.87 -3.66 -39.20
C LYS A 200 -2.33 -3.65 -39.21
N TYR A 201 -1.68 -3.31 -38.09
CA TYR A 201 -0.21 -3.28 -37.98
C TYR A 201 0.38 -4.60 -37.49
N GLN A 202 -0.44 -5.64 -37.30
CA GLN A 202 -0.04 -6.96 -36.78
C GLN A 202 0.72 -6.83 -35.45
N LEU A 203 0.13 -6.09 -34.50
CA LEU A 203 0.63 -5.88 -33.17
C LEU A 203 -0.32 -6.51 -32.15
N MET A 204 0.24 -7.07 -31.09
CA MET A 204 -0.49 -7.52 -29.91
C MET A 204 -0.41 -6.48 -28.79
N PRO A 205 -1.37 -6.45 -27.86
CA PRO A 205 -1.27 -5.60 -26.67
C PRO A 205 0.02 -5.82 -25.86
N SER A 206 0.55 -7.05 -25.84
CA SER A 206 1.84 -7.38 -25.23
C SER A 206 3.03 -6.66 -25.87
N ASP A 207 3.00 -6.48 -27.20
CA ASP A 207 4.07 -5.76 -27.92
C ASP A 207 4.08 -4.29 -27.51
N VAL A 208 2.90 -3.70 -27.36
CA VAL A 208 2.76 -2.32 -26.86
C VAL A 208 3.30 -2.19 -25.44
N SER A 209 2.91 -3.10 -24.53
CA SER A 209 3.39 -3.10 -23.15
C SER A 209 4.90 -3.26 -23.07
N SER A 210 5.47 -4.15 -23.89
CA SER A 210 6.91 -4.38 -23.98
C SER A 210 7.65 -3.14 -24.49
N ALA A 211 7.13 -2.51 -25.56
CA ALA A 211 7.75 -1.29 -26.11
C ALA A 211 7.72 -0.14 -25.11
N ILE A 212 6.63 0.03 -24.37
CA ILE A 212 6.53 1.03 -23.30
C ILE A 212 7.54 0.72 -22.20
N SER A 213 7.61 -0.52 -21.73
CA SER A 213 8.54 -0.93 -20.67
C SER A 213 10.00 -0.69 -21.05
N VAL A 214 10.37 -0.95 -22.29
CA VAL A 214 11.75 -0.72 -22.79
C VAL A 214 12.07 0.76 -22.89
N GLN A 215 11.15 1.59 -23.43
CA GLN A 215 11.41 2.99 -23.71
C GLN A 215 11.12 3.93 -22.51
N ASN A 216 10.37 3.45 -21.51
CA ASN A 216 10.08 4.19 -20.27
C ASN A 216 10.94 3.70 -19.10
N ARG A 217 12.17 3.29 -19.34
CA ARG A 217 13.10 2.83 -18.28
C ARG A 217 14.01 3.93 -17.82
N GLN A 218 14.27 3.96 -16.53
CA GLN A 218 15.34 4.78 -15.98
C GLN A 218 16.69 4.13 -16.27
N VAL A 219 17.54 4.82 -17.04
CA VAL A 219 18.85 4.33 -17.38
C VAL A 219 19.90 5.25 -16.76
N SER A 220 20.81 4.69 -15.96
CA SER A 220 22.00 5.42 -15.52
C SER A 220 23.04 5.39 -16.65
N ALA A 221 23.29 6.54 -17.24
CA ALA A 221 24.23 6.64 -18.36
C ALA A 221 25.71 6.67 -17.92
N GLY A 222 25.98 6.66 -16.60
CA GLY A 222 27.33 6.63 -16.04
C GLY A 222 28.03 7.99 -16.05
N GLN A 223 29.36 7.97 -15.94
CA GLN A 223 30.23 9.14 -15.91
C GLN A 223 31.29 9.04 -16.99
N LEU A 224 31.51 10.12 -17.71
CA LEU A 224 32.72 10.30 -18.55
C LEU A 224 33.80 10.83 -17.63
N GLY A 225 34.93 10.16 -17.59
CA GLY A 225 36.06 10.60 -16.79
C GLY A 225 36.02 10.25 -15.32
N GLY A 226 35.29 9.17 -14.95
CA GLY A 226 35.31 8.59 -13.59
C GLY A 226 36.67 7.93 -13.25
N LEU A 227 36.87 7.63 -11.97
CA LEU A 227 38.05 6.91 -11.51
C LEU A 227 38.04 5.42 -11.95
N PRO A 228 39.20 4.85 -12.32
CA PRO A 228 40.54 5.45 -12.33
C PRO A 228 40.74 6.40 -13.53
N SER A 229 41.26 7.60 -13.26
CA SER A 229 41.51 8.64 -14.28
C SER A 229 42.72 8.31 -15.11
N ASN A 230 42.67 8.51 -16.43
CA ASN A 230 43.81 8.43 -17.30
C ASN A 230 44.64 9.71 -17.21
N THR A 231 45.97 9.61 -17.43
CA THR A 231 46.90 10.75 -17.41
C THR A 231 46.46 11.79 -18.43
N GLY A 232 46.18 13.03 -17.98
CA GLY A 232 45.70 14.12 -18.84
C GLY A 232 44.20 14.38 -18.80
N GLN A 233 43.43 13.60 -18.07
CA GLN A 233 42.00 13.78 -17.92
C GLN A 233 41.72 14.91 -16.91
N GLN A 234 41.13 16.01 -17.38
CA GLN A 234 40.86 17.21 -16.56
C GLN A 234 39.38 17.39 -16.22
N LEU A 235 38.49 16.56 -16.77
CA LEU A 235 37.04 16.73 -16.59
C LEU A 235 36.36 15.40 -16.27
N ALA A 236 35.57 15.39 -15.20
CA ALA A 236 34.62 14.34 -14.91
C ALA A 236 33.21 14.89 -15.11
N VAL A 237 32.44 14.31 -16.02
CA VAL A 237 31.06 14.71 -16.33
C VAL A 237 30.13 13.55 -16.13
N THR A 238 29.10 13.73 -15.30
CA THR A 238 27.99 12.77 -15.20
C THR A 238 27.08 12.93 -16.42
N VAL A 239 26.88 11.84 -17.15
CA VAL A 239 25.94 11.81 -18.27
C VAL A 239 24.54 11.55 -17.71
N THR A 240 23.66 12.54 -17.81
CA THR A 240 22.24 12.39 -17.48
C THR A 240 21.46 12.10 -18.76
N ALA A 241 20.81 10.94 -18.81
CA ALA A 241 19.84 10.64 -19.86
C ALA A 241 18.41 10.90 -19.33
N GLN A 242 17.51 11.32 -20.20
CA GLN A 242 16.10 11.39 -19.85
C GLN A 242 15.63 9.96 -19.53
N SER A 243 15.19 9.74 -18.30
CA SER A 243 14.98 8.38 -17.79
C SER A 243 13.55 7.89 -17.95
N GLN A 244 12.56 8.70 -17.65
CA GLN A 244 11.15 8.32 -17.74
C GLN A 244 10.35 9.34 -18.53
N LEU A 245 9.37 8.86 -19.28
CA LEU A 245 8.47 9.71 -20.06
C LEU A 245 7.45 10.35 -19.10
N GLN A 246 7.27 11.65 -19.22
CA GLN A 246 6.45 12.43 -18.28
C GLN A 246 5.18 13.02 -18.93
N THR A 247 5.18 13.20 -20.25
CA THR A 247 4.10 13.86 -20.96
C THR A 247 3.38 12.93 -21.93
N PRO A 248 2.08 13.14 -22.19
CA PRO A 248 1.35 12.36 -23.21
C PRO A 248 2.01 12.37 -24.58
N ASP A 249 2.65 13.48 -24.97
CA ASP A 249 3.33 13.59 -26.28
C ASP A 249 4.58 12.71 -26.36
N GLN A 250 5.30 12.57 -25.27
CA GLN A 250 6.44 11.65 -25.21
C GLN A 250 5.97 10.20 -25.34
N PHE A 251 4.88 9.82 -24.68
CA PHE A 251 4.28 8.49 -24.82
C PHE A 251 3.73 8.25 -26.24
N ARG A 252 3.07 9.23 -26.87
CA ARG A 252 2.60 9.12 -28.26
C ARG A 252 3.71 8.80 -29.25
N ASN A 253 4.93 9.26 -28.98
CA ASN A 253 6.09 9.07 -29.83
C ASN A 253 6.85 7.75 -29.60
N ILE A 254 6.41 6.90 -28.68
CA ILE A 254 7.00 5.55 -28.47
C ILE A 254 6.90 4.77 -29.80
N ILE A 255 8.03 4.17 -30.20
CA ILE A 255 8.12 3.35 -31.41
C ILE A 255 7.72 1.92 -31.04
N LEU A 256 6.68 1.41 -31.71
CA LEU A 256 6.19 0.05 -31.52
C LEU A 256 6.83 -0.93 -32.51
N LYS A 257 6.97 -0.50 -33.77
CA LYS A 257 7.47 -1.36 -34.85
C LYS A 257 8.20 -0.50 -35.90
N THR A 258 9.27 -1.01 -36.43
CA THR A 258 9.94 -0.48 -37.62
C THR A 258 9.84 -1.52 -38.72
N ALA A 259 9.27 -1.16 -39.84
CA ALA A 259 9.15 -2.02 -41.01
C ALA A 259 10.45 -2.04 -41.82
N THR A 260 10.60 -3.03 -42.70
CA THR A 260 11.80 -3.23 -43.53
C THR A 260 12.03 -2.10 -44.53
N ASP A 261 10.98 -1.36 -44.88
CA ASP A 261 11.04 -0.17 -45.74
C ASP A 261 11.44 1.13 -44.98
N GLY A 262 11.70 1.03 -43.67
CA GLY A 262 12.02 2.16 -42.81
C GLY A 262 10.81 2.90 -42.25
N SER A 263 9.58 2.49 -42.56
CA SER A 263 8.38 3.07 -41.96
C SER A 263 8.28 2.72 -40.47
N ILE A 264 7.87 3.69 -39.67
CA ILE A 264 7.80 3.56 -38.21
C ILE A 264 6.33 3.61 -37.77
N VAL A 265 5.90 2.65 -36.98
CA VAL A 265 4.61 2.65 -36.30
C VAL A 265 4.83 3.16 -34.86
N ARG A 266 4.13 4.23 -34.51
CA ARG A 266 4.20 4.85 -33.17
C ARG A 266 2.97 4.46 -32.34
N LEU A 267 3.04 4.70 -31.04
CA LEU A 267 1.92 4.47 -30.12
C LEU A 267 0.68 5.31 -30.51
N SER A 268 0.88 6.53 -31.00
CA SER A 268 -0.19 7.40 -31.53
C SER A 268 -0.98 6.80 -32.69
N ASP A 269 -0.38 5.88 -33.45
CA ASP A 269 -1.02 5.29 -34.62
C ASP A 269 -2.04 4.22 -34.24
N VAL A 270 -1.87 3.60 -33.06
CA VAL A 270 -2.66 2.47 -32.57
C VAL A 270 -3.41 2.74 -31.26
N ALA A 271 -3.17 3.88 -30.63
CA ALA A 271 -3.74 4.21 -29.35
C ALA A 271 -4.04 5.70 -29.16
N ARG A 272 -5.03 6.00 -28.31
CA ARG A 272 -5.24 7.32 -27.74
C ARG A 272 -4.50 7.41 -26.40
N VAL A 273 -3.67 8.42 -26.23
CA VAL A 273 -2.87 8.64 -25.02
C VAL A 273 -3.31 9.94 -24.37
N GLU A 274 -3.70 9.86 -23.10
CA GLU A 274 -4.18 11.01 -22.32
C GLU A 274 -3.86 10.81 -20.82
N ILE A 275 -3.84 11.90 -20.06
CA ILE A 275 -3.84 11.83 -18.61
C ILE A 275 -5.27 11.61 -18.14
N GLY A 276 -5.49 10.63 -17.30
CA GLY A 276 -6.80 10.31 -16.76
C GLY A 276 -6.71 9.69 -15.38
N SER A 277 -7.85 9.26 -14.86
CA SER A 277 -7.92 8.61 -13.56
C SER A 277 -7.16 7.27 -13.57
N GLU A 278 -6.40 6.98 -12.51
CA GLU A 278 -5.71 5.69 -12.32
C GLU A 278 -6.70 4.52 -12.31
N SER A 279 -7.88 4.71 -11.75
CA SER A 279 -8.96 3.72 -11.74
C SER A 279 -10.31 4.40 -11.93
N TYR A 280 -11.19 3.78 -12.70
CA TYR A 280 -12.59 4.18 -12.86
C TYR A 280 -13.55 3.24 -12.10
N ASN A 281 -13.01 2.27 -11.35
CA ASN A 281 -13.80 1.27 -10.63
C ASN A 281 -14.49 1.83 -9.38
N THR A 282 -13.95 2.90 -8.81
CA THR A 282 -14.50 3.54 -7.62
C THR A 282 -14.78 5.01 -7.90
N VAL A 283 -16.02 5.42 -7.68
CA VAL A 283 -16.46 6.81 -7.79
C VAL A 283 -16.95 7.26 -6.42
N SER A 284 -16.28 8.24 -5.84
CA SER A 284 -16.69 8.84 -4.58
C SER A 284 -17.52 10.10 -4.83
N ARG A 285 -18.68 10.17 -4.18
CA ARG A 285 -19.56 11.34 -4.20
C ARG A 285 -20.08 11.64 -2.80
N PHE A 286 -20.27 12.90 -2.49
CA PHE A 286 -20.92 13.37 -1.28
C PHE A 286 -22.02 14.36 -1.68
N ASP A 287 -23.26 14.10 -1.29
CA ASP A 287 -24.44 14.88 -1.69
C ASP A 287 -24.56 15.08 -3.22
N GLY A 288 -24.20 14.06 -4.00
CA GLY A 288 -24.21 14.12 -5.46
C GLY A 288 -23.03 14.87 -6.09
N LEU A 289 -22.22 15.59 -5.31
CA LEU A 289 -21.04 16.31 -5.77
C LEU A 289 -19.79 15.41 -5.82
N PRO A 290 -18.83 15.69 -6.72
CA PRO A 290 -17.56 14.98 -6.74
C PRO A 290 -16.84 15.08 -5.40
N ALA A 291 -16.34 13.95 -4.91
CA ALA A 291 -15.63 13.88 -3.63
C ALA A 291 -14.44 12.93 -3.72
N ALA A 292 -13.46 13.12 -2.85
CA ALA A 292 -12.44 12.15 -2.52
C ALA A 292 -12.60 11.75 -1.06
N GLY A 293 -13.06 10.52 -0.82
CA GLY A 293 -13.17 9.97 0.52
C GLY A 293 -11.82 9.53 1.05
N PHE A 294 -11.65 9.56 2.37
CA PHE A 294 -10.49 8.99 3.03
C PHE A 294 -10.87 8.32 4.34
N GLY A 295 -10.14 7.30 4.72
CA GLY A 295 -10.25 6.62 6.00
C GLY A 295 -8.93 6.68 6.75
N ILE A 296 -8.99 7.02 8.03
CA ILE A 296 -7.84 7.01 8.93
C ILE A 296 -7.98 5.79 9.82
N ASN A 297 -6.97 4.95 9.83
CA ASN A 297 -6.90 3.77 10.69
C ASN A 297 -6.05 4.09 11.91
N LEU A 298 -6.42 3.52 13.05
CA LEU A 298 -5.66 3.64 14.28
C LEU A 298 -4.34 2.86 14.17
N ALA A 299 -3.27 3.41 14.73
CA ALA A 299 -2.05 2.64 14.99
C ALA A 299 -2.32 1.62 16.10
N THR A 300 -1.85 0.42 15.93
CA THR A 300 -1.90 -0.64 16.95
C THR A 300 -0.70 -0.56 17.85
#